data_d557254f6aee4b442d598a54090e7955
#
_entry.id   d557254f6aee4b442d598a54090e7955
#
_cell.length_a   1.000
_cell.length_b   1.000
_cell.length_c   1.000
_cell.angle_alpha   90.00
_cell.angle_beta   90.00
_cell.angle_gamma   90.00
#
_symmetry.space_group_name_H-M   'P 1'
#
loop_
_entity.id
_entity.type
_entity.pdbx_description
1 polymer ?
#
loop_
_entity_poly.entity_id
_entity_poly.type
_entity_poly.pdbx_seq_one_letter_code
_entity_poly.pdbx_strand_id
1 'polypeptide(L)' 'MDAPVVEEIREAIKQSPVPADITDLHVWRVGKGQYACILSLATDHPLSADHVRQQLSVHEELAHITVEVNRLAAA' A
#
# COMPACT_ATOMS: atom_id res chain seq x y z
N MET A 1 12.43 -2.30 8.74
CA MET A 1 10.97 -2.25 8.52
C MET A 1 10.27 -3.40 9.25
N ASP A 2 10.42 -3.45 10.56
CA ASP A 2 9.85 -4.56 11.34
C ASP A 2 8.60 -4.13 12.12
N ALA A 3 8.00 -3.01 11.75
CA ALA A 3 6.80 -2.55 12.44
C ALA A 3 5.59 -3.41 12.05
N PRO A 4 4.67 -3.66 13.00
CA PRO A 4 3.44 -4.39 12.68
C PRO A 4 2.64 -3.78 11.53
N VAL A 5 2.77 -2.48 11.31
CA VAL A 5 2.08 -1.80 10.23
C VAL A 5 2.50 -2.32 8.84
N VAL A 6 3.73 -2.82 8.71
CA VAL A 6 4.19 -3.42 7.45
C VAL A 6 3.34 -4.64 7.10
N GLU A 7 3.12 -5.50 8.09
CA GLU A 7 2.29 -6.68 7.88
C GLU A 7 0.83 -6.30 7.61
N GLU A 8 0.33 -5.26 8.26
CA GLU A 8 -1.01 -4.77 8.01
C GLU A 8 -1.19 -4.30 6.57
N ILE A 9 -0.19 -3.59 6.04
CA ILE A 9 -0.22 -3.15 4.64
C ILE A 9 -0.22 -4.34 3.71
N ARG A 10 0.66 -5.31 3.94
CA ARG A 10 0.72 -6.51 3.10
C ARG A 10 -0.59 -7.28 3.12
N GLU A 11 -1.18 -7.43 4.30
CA GLU A 11 -2.45 -8.13 4.43
C GLU A 11 -3.58 -7.39 3.74
N ALA A 12 -3.62 -6.06 3.84
CA ALA A 12 -4.64 -5.26 3.18
C ALA A 12 -4.61 -5.47 1.66
N ILE A 13 -3.42 -5.49 1.08
CA ILE A 13 -3.27 -5.72 -0.36
C ILE A 13 -3.65 -7.15 -0.72
N LYS A 14 -3.25 -8.11 0.10
CA LYS A 14 -3.56 -9.52 -0.13
C LYS A 14 -5.06 -9.81 -0.10
N GLN A 15 -5.78 -9.11 0.78
CA GLN A 15 -7.23 -9.29 0.93
C GLN A 15 -8.05 -8.43 -0.03
N SER A 16 -7.39 -7.58 -0.79
CA SER A 16 -8.07 -6.74 -1.77
C SER A 16 -8.76 -7.61 -2.82
N PRO A 17 -9.97 -7.23 -3.27
CA PRO A 17 -10.65 -7.98 -4.34
C PRO A 17 -9.93 -7.89 -5.68
N VAL A 18 -9.04 -6.92 -5.85
CA VAL A 18 -8.25 -6.79 -7.07
C VAL A 18 -6.85 -7.35 -6.83
N PRO A 19 -6.45 -8.40 -7.54
CA PRO A 19 -5.11 -8.96 -7.38
C PRO A 19 -4.05 -7.96 -7.80
N ALA A 20 -3.03 -7.79 -6.96
CA ALA A 20 -1.90 -6.91 -7.26
C ALA A 20 -0.67 -7.43 -6.52
N ASP A 21 0.49 -7.22 -7.13
CA ASP A 21 1.76 -7.58 -6.52
C ASP A 21 2.43 -6.34 -5.96
N ILE A 22 2.96 -6.47 -4.75
CA ILE A 22 3.77 -5.40 -4.16
C ILE A 22 5.17 -5.48 -4.78
N THR A 23 5.53 -4.45 -5.54
CA THR A 23 6.85 -4.37 -6.18
C THR A 23 7.83 -3.56 -5.36
N ASP A 24 7.33 -2.68 -4.50
CA ASP A 24 8.16 -1.89 -3.61
C ASP A 24 7.32 -1.44 -2.42
N LEU A 25 7.93 -1.43 -1.25
CA LEU A 25 7.27 -0.98 -0.03
C LEU A 25 8.30 -0.40 0.92
N HIS A 26 8.14 0.88 1.23
CA HIS A 26 8.96 1.56 2.21
C HIS A 26 8.06 2.10 3.30
N VAL A 27 8.42 1.83 4.55
CA VAL A 27 7.69 2.32 5.72
C VAL A 27 8.72 2.90 6.68
N TRP A 28 8.46 4.11 7.16
CA TRP A 28 9.33 4.71 8.16
C TRP A 28 8.52 5.52 9.16
N ARG A 29 9.08 5.67 10.33
CA ARG A 29 8.44 6.39 11.42
C ARG A 29 8.61 7.89 11.23
N VAL A 30 7.51 8.63 11.31
CA VAL A 30 7.51 10.10 11.18
C VAL A 30 7.16 10.80 12.48
N GLY A 31 6.68 10.07 13.47
CA GLY A 31 6.32 10.60 14.76
C GLY A 31 6.01 9.46 15.72
N LYS A 32 5.64 9.80 16.94
CA LYS A 32 5.32 8.80 17.94
C LYS A 32 4.08 8.02 17.52
N GLY A 33 4.26 6.73 17.25
CA GLY A 33 3.16 5.87 16.82
C GLY A 33 2.63 6.20 15.44
N GLN A 34 3.39 6.97 14.64
CA GLN A 34 2.95 7.36 13.31
C GLN A 34 4.00 7.02 12.27
N TYR A 35 3.54 6.58 11.10
CA TYR A 35 4.39 6.10 10.03
C TYR A 35 3.99 6.72 8.71
N ALA A 36 4.95 6.82 7.81
CA ALA A 36 4.70 7.11 6.40
C ALA A 36 5.00 5.86 5.59
N CYS A 37 4.32 5.70 4.47
CA CYS A 37 4.64 4.60 3.58
C CYS A 37 4.62 5.04 2.13
N ILE A 38 5.47 4.38 1.34
CA ILE A 38 5.45 4.45 -0.12
C ILE A 38 5.24 3.03 -0.60
N LEU A 39 4.18 2.81 -1.34
CA LEU A 39 3.78 1.50 -1.82
C LEU A 39 3.67 1.53 -3.33
N SER A 40 4.36 0.62 -3.99
CA SER A 40 4.25 0.43 -5.44
C SER A 40 3.65 -0.93 -5.71
N LEU A 41 2.65 -0.96 -6.57
CA LEU A 41 1.94 -2.16 -6.95
C LEU A 41 2.02 -2.37 -8.45
N ALA A 42 2.00 -3.63 -8.86
CA ALA A 42 1.85 -4.00 -10.26
C ALA A 42 0.63 -4.90 -10.40
N THR A 43 -0.22 -4.61 -11.37
CA THR A 43 -1.44 -5.36 -11.59
C THR A 43 -1.83 -5.30 -13.06
N ASP A 44 -2.51 -6.34 -13.54
CA ASP A 44 -3.11 -6.34 -14.87
C ASP A 44 -4.61 -6.01 -14.83
N HIS A 45 -5.11 -5.65 -13.65
CA HIS A 45 -6.51 -5.28 -13.44
C HIS A 45 -6.65 -3.77 -13.25
N PRO A 46 -7.80 -3.18 -13.59
CA PRO A 46 -8.05 -1.77 -13.26
C PRO A 46 -8.03 -1.55 -11.75
N LEU A 47 -7.13 -0.70 -11.30
CA LEU A 47 -6.99 -0.39 -9.88
C LEU A 47 -6.46 1.03 -9.75
N SER A 48 -7.16 1.88 -9.02
CA SER A 48 -6.71 3.24 -8.81
C SER A 48 -5.88 3.36 -7.53
N ALA A 49 -4.88 4.24 -7.56
CA ALA A 49 -4.08 4.54 -6.38
C ALA A 49 -4.94 5.11 -5.27
N ASP A 50 -5.95 5.91 -5.62
CA ASP A 50 -6.85 6.49 -4.63
C ASP A 50 -7.64 5.43 -3.87
N HIS A 51 -8.09 4.40 -4.57
CA HIS A 51 -8.81 3.29 -3.94
C HIS A 51 -7.92 2.57 -2.93
N VAL A 52 -6.68 2.32 -3.29
CA VAL A 52 -5.73 1.67 -2.40
C VAL A 52 -5.42 2.56 -1.20
N ARG A 53 -5.24 3.86 -1.43
CA ARG A 53 -5.02 4.81 -0.33
C ARG A 53 -6.17 4.81 0.66
N GLN A 54 -7.40 4.76 0.15
CA GLN A 54 -8.59 4.71 1.01
C GLN A 54 -8.63 3.42 1.83
N GLN A 55 -8.26 2.30 1.23
CA GLN A 55 -8.17 1.04 1.97
C GLN A 55 -7.16 1.12 3.11
N LEU A 56 -6.01 1.74 2.88
CA LEU A 56 -4.96 1.85 3.88
C LEU A 56 -5.26 2.92 4.93
N SER A 57 -6.10 3.89 4.61
CA SER A 57 -6.38 5.01 5.51
C SER A 57 -7.13 4.60 6.78
N VAL A 58 -7.69 3.38 6.82
CA VAL A 58 -8.30 2.88 8.04
C VAL A 58 -7.26 2.57 9.12
N HIS A 59 -6.00 2.48 8.74
CA HIS A 59 -4.89 2.28 9.67
C HIS A 59 -4.41 3.65 10.13
N GLU A 60 -4.86 4.10 11.28
CA GLU A 60 -4.59 5.45 11.79
C GLU A 60 -3.11 5.74 12.00
N GLU A 61 -2.29 4.73 12.21
CA GLU A 61 -0.85 4.90 12.35
C GLU A 61 -0.16 5.34 11.06
N LEU A 62 -0.85 5.22 9.91
CA LEU A 62 -0.31 5.67 8.62
C LEU A 62 -0.69 7.14 8.41
N ALA A 63 0.24 8.03 8.76
CA ALA A 63 0.03 9.48 8.64
C ALA A 63 0.18 9.98 7.21
N HIS A 64 1.05 9.34 6.43
CA HIS A 64 1.28 9.68 5.02
C HIS A 64 1.30 8.40 4.21
N ILE A 65 0.50 8.36 3.15
CA ILE A 65 0.39 7.20 2.29
C ILE A 65 0.57 7.65 0.84
N THR A 66 1.63 7.14 0.21
CA THR A 66 1.87 7.37 -1.21
C THR A 66 1.73 6.02 -1.91
N VAL A 67 0.88 5.96 -2.91
CA VAL A 67 0.61 4.74 -3.66
C VAL A 67 0.86 5.00 -5.14
N GLU A 68 1.63 4.11 -5.74
CA GLU A 68 1.83 4.07 -7.17
C GLU A 68 1.29 2.75 -7.69
N VAL A 69 0.45 2.80 -8.70
CA VAL A 69 -0.07 1.61 -9.35
C VAL A 69 0.45 1.56 -10.78
N ASN A 70 1.20 0.51 -11.08
CA ASN A 70 1.73 0.26 -12.41
C ASN A 70 0.90 -0.84 -13.04
N ARG A 71 0.16 -0.50 -14.07
CA ARG A 71 -0.65 -1.47 -14.77
C ARG A 71 0.23 -2.22 -15.75
N LEU A 72 0.24 -3.53 -15.64
CA LEU A 72 0.96 -4.37 -16.57
C LEU A 72 0.24 -4.30 -17.92
N ALA A 73 0.98 -3.88 -18.93
CA ALA A 73 0.41 -3.77 -20.25
C ALA A 73 0.08 -5.16 -20.77
N ALA A 74 -1.15 -5.37 -21.20
CA ALA A 74 -1.47 -6.52 -21.99
C ALA A 74 -0.75 -6.32 -23.34
N ALA A 75 0.19 -7.19 -23.61
CA ALA A 75 0.95 -7.10 -24.83
C ALA A 75 0.03 -7.30 -26.05
#